data_904480864dedf5f4b6cf6c2b88546a66
#
_entry.id   904480864dedf5f4b6cf6c2b88546a66
#
_cell.length_a   1.000
_cell.length_b   1.000
_cell.length_c   1.000
_cell.angle_alpha   90.00
_cell.angle_beta   90.00
_cell.angle_gamma   90.00
#
_symmetry.space_group_name_H-M   'P 1'
#
loop_
_entity.id
_entity.type
_entity.pdbx_description
1 polymer ?
#
loop_
_entity_poly.entity_id
_entity_poly.type
_entity_poly.pdbx_seq_one_letter_code
_entity_poly.pdbx_strand_id
1 'polypeptide(L)'
;MLVFKKEMETMHEKTMTFSVRDEREKEMKEILTTVYEALNEKGYNPINQIVGYIMSEDPTYITTYNNARSLVRHIDRDELLQVLVKSYLGA
;
A
#
# COMPACT_ATOMS: atom_id res chain seq x y z
N MET A 1 10.24 13.14 27.12
CA MET A 1 10.48 12.88 26.98
C MET A 1 10.49 12.67 26.65
N LEU A 2 10.15 12.67 26.95
CA LEU A 2 10.11 12.46 26.74
C LEU A 2 9.88 12.11 26.43
N VAL A 3 9.60 12.27 26.57
CA VAL A 3 9.37 11.99 26.32
C VAL A 3 9.13 11.76 25.86
N PHE A 4 8.87 11.60 25.85
CA PHE A 4 8.64 11.33 25.51
C PHE A 4 8.29 10.88 25.29
N LYS A 5 7.92 11.08 25.56
CA LYS A 5 7.68 10.76 25.34
C LYS A 5 7.43 10.37 25.26
N LYS A 6 7.06 10.48 25.56
CA LYS A 6 6.84 10.25 25.43
C LYS A 6 6.44 10.00 25.37
N GLU A 7 5.93 10.15 25.56
CA GLU A 7 5.73 10.04 25.50
C GLU A 7 5.20 9.89 25.38
N MET A 8 4.69 9.96 25.69
CA MET A 8 4.38 9.94 25.50
C MET A 8 3.86 9.68 25.53
N GLU A 9 3.43 9.71 25.75
CA GLU A 9 3.09 9.53 25.72
C GLU A 9 2.53 9.27 25.86
N THR A 10 2.08 9.34 26.23
CA THR A 10 1.67 9.20 26.21
C THR A 10 0.90 9.05 26.17
N MET A 11 0.39 9.14 26.40
CA MET A 11 -0.07 9.04 26.15
C MET A 11 -0.64 8.92 25.95
N HIS A 12 -1.02 8.91 26.09
CA HIS A 12 -1.30 8.87 25.59
C HIS A 12 -1.67 8.68 25.20
N GLU A 13 -1.99 8.74 25.48
CA GLU A 13 -2.15 8.57 24.80
C GLU A 13 -2.49 8.05 24.51
N LYS A 14 -2.91 7.57 24.86
CA LYS A 14 -3.20 7.06 24.26
C LYS A 14 -4.01 7.15 23.64
N THR A 15 -4.51 7.17 24.21
CA THR A 15 -5.35 7.21 23.10
C THR A 15 -4.76 6.78 21.85
N MET A 16 -5.44 6.04 21.16
CA MET A 16 -4.92 5.55 20.00
C MET A 16 -5.26 6.42 18.89
N THR A 17 -4.32 6.93 18.25
CA THR A 17 -4.52 7.65 17.03
C THR A 17 -3.68 7.04 15.96
N PHE A 18 -4.23 6.96 14.76
CA PHE A 18 -3.46 6.52 13.62
C PHE A 18 -2.72 7.69 13.06
N SER A 19 -1.48 7.49 12.69
CA SER A 19 -0.77 8.49 11.93
C SER A 19 -1.28 8.48 10.50
N VAL A 20 -1.07 9.56 9.77
CA VAL A 20 -1.43 9.63 8.36
C VAL A 20 -0.73 8.51 7.59
N ARG A 21 0.49 8.20 7.99
CA ARG A 21 1.26 7.16 7.34
C ARG A 21 0.61 5.80 7.49
N ASP A 22 0.13 5.49 8.71
CA ASP A 22 -0.52 4.21 8.95
C ASP A 22 -1.79 4.07 8.12
N GLU A 23 -2.55 5.14 7.99
CA GLU A 23 -3.77 5.10 7.18
C GLU A 23 -3.45 4.93 5.71
N ARG A 24 -2.38 5.56 5.24
CA ARG A 24 -1.99 5.44 3.85
C ARG A 24 -1.50 4.03 3.53
N GLU A 25 -0.77 3.42 4.46
CA GLU A 25 -0.33 2.04 4.26
C GLU A 25 -1.51 1.09 4.21
N LYS A 26 -2.50 1.32 5.06
CA LYS A 26 -3.70 0.50 5.05
C LYS A 26 -4.45 0.66 3.74
N GLU A 27 -4.59 1.89 3.28
CA GLU A 27 -5.27 2.15 2.02
C GLU A 27 -4.53 1.50 0.85
N MET A 28 -3.21 1.61 0.84
CA MET A 28 -2.42 0.97 -0.22
C MET A 28 -2.62 -0.53 -0.22
N LYS A 29 -2.68 -1.13 0.96
CA LYS A 29 -2.89 -2.57 1.04
C LYS A 29 -4.25 -2.97 0.50
N GLU A 30 -5.27 -2.19 0.82
CA GLU A 30 -6.62 -2.47 0.33
C GLU A 30 -6.69 -2.34 -1.18
N ILE A 31 -6.08 -1.29 -1.73
CA ILE A 31 -6.05 -1.11 -3.17
C ILE A 31 -5.29 -2.24 -3.84
N LEU A 32 -4.13 -2.58 -3.31
CA LEU A 32 -3.30 -3.61 -3.91
C LEU A 32 -3.99 -4.97 -3.87
N THR A 33 -4.72 -5.25 -2.80
CA THR A 33 -5.48 -6.48 -2.69
C THR A 33 -6.58 -6.53 -3.75
N THR A 34 -7.29 -5.42 -3.94
CA THR A 34 -8.33 -5.36 -4.97
C THR A 34 -7.74 -5.57 -6.36
N VAL A 35 -6.58 -4.94 -6.62
CA VAL A 35 -5.91 -5.08 -7.91
C VAL A 35 -5.48 -6.54 -8.13
N TYR A 36 -4.92 -7.15 -7.10
CA TYR A 36 -4.50 -8.54 -7.17
C TYR A 36 -5.68 -9.44 -7.52
N GLU A 37 -6.78 -9.26 -6.81
CA GLU A 37 -7.96 -10.10 -7.03
C GLU A 37 -8.56 -9.89 -8.42
N ALA A 38 -8.59 -8.64 -8.88
CA ALA A 38 -9.12 -8.34 -10.19
C ALA A 38 -8.27 -8.99 -11.30
N LEU A 39 -6.96 -8.91 -11.17
CA LEU A 39 -6.08 -9.53 -12.15
C LEU A 39 -6.23 -11.04 -12.14
N ASN A 40 -6.28 -11.61 -10.95
CA ASN A 40 -6.43 -13.05 -10.82
C ASN A 40 -7.73 -13.52 -11.42
N GLU A 41 -8.80 -12.80 -11.18
CA GLU A 41 -10.11 -13.18 -11.70
C GLU A 41 -10.17 -13.12 -13.22
N LYS A 42 -9.44 -12.19 -13.81
CA LYS A 42 -9.41 -12.05 -15.28
C LYS A 42 -8.36 -12.96 -15.93
N GLY A 43 -7.70 -13.82 -15.17
CA GLY A 43 -6.79 -14.82 -15.71
C GLY A 43 -5.38 -14.35 -15.94
N TYR A 44 -5.02 -13.19 -15.43
CA TYR A 44 -3.64 -12.72 -15.52
C TYR A 44 -2.82 -13.31 -14.37
N ASN A 45 -1.50 -13.25 -14.52
CA ASN A 45 -0.60 -13.52 -13.40
C ASN A 45 -0.49 -12.24 -12.58
N PRO A 46 -1.13 -12.16 -11.41
CA PRO A 46 -1.23 -10.87 -10.71
C PRO A 46 0.13 -10.32 -10.31
N ILE A 47 1.02 -11.18 -9.86
CA ILE A 47 2.33 -10.71 -9.39
C ILE A 47 3.11 -10.10 -10.55
N ASN A 48 3.15 -10.79 -11.68
CA ASN A 48 3.87 -10.28 -12.85
C ASN A 48 3.32 -8.94 -13.32
N GLN A 49 2.00 -8.82 -13.34
CA GLN A 49 1.37 -7.58 -13.81
C GLN A 49 1.62 -6.43 -12.84
N ILE A 50 1.54 -6.68 -11.55
CA ILE A 50 1.80 -5.65 -10.56
C ILE A 50 3.26 -5.21 -10.62
N VAL A 51 4.19 -6.17 -10.71
CA VAL A 51 5.60 -5.83 -10.84
C VAL A 51 5.85 -5.03 -12.10
N GLY A 52 5.24 -5.44 -13.22
CA GLY A 52 5.37 -4.69 -14.46
C GLY A 52 4.91 -3.25 -14.33
N TYR A 53 3.79 -3.06 -13.64
CA TYR A 53 3.29 -1.71 -13.41
C TYR A 53 4.27 -0.89 -12.56
N ILE A 54 4.77 -1.47 -11.48
CA ILE A 54 5.68 -0.75 -10.59
C ILE A 54 6.94 -0.33 -11.33
N MET A 55 7.46 -1.22 -12.19
CA MET A 55 8.70 -0.94 -12.88
C MET A 55 8.53 0.05 -14.03
N SER A 56 7.39 0.05 -14.68
CA SER A 56 7.21 0.85 -15.91
C SER A 56 6.31 2.06 -15.74
N GLU A 57 5.52 2.10 -14.67
CA GLU A 57 4.46 3.10 -14.47
C GLU A 57 3.39 3.05 -15.56
N ASP A 58 3.33 1.96 -16.29
CA ASP A 58 2.37 1.83 -17.38
C ASP A 58 1.07 1.22 -16.84
N PRO A 59 0.00 2.00 -16.74
CA PRO A 59 -1.24 1.49 -16.14
C PRO A 59 -1.90 0.38 -16.98
N THR A 60 -1.47 0.19 -18.22
CA THR A 60 -2.07 -0.87 -19.03
C THR A 60 -1.68 -2.27 -18.53
N TYR A 61 -0.69 -2.38 -17.65
CA TYR A 61 -0.42 -3.65 -16.98
C TYR A 61 -1.57 -4.09 -16.08
N ILE A 62 -2.45 -3.16 -15.69
CA ILE A 62 -3.52 -3.44 -14.73
C ILE A 62 -4.86 -3.43 -15.45
N THR A 63 -5.64 -4.49 -15.24
CA THR A 63 -6.97 -4.60 -15.84
C THR A 63 -7.89 -3.48 -15.36
N THR A 64 -8.87 -3.11 -16.20
CA THR A 64 -9.88 -2.15 -15.79
C THR A 64 -10.99 -2.78 -14.96
N TYR A 65 -10.99 -4.10 -14.83
CA TYR A 65 -12.01 -4.81 -14.08
C TYR A 65 -12.02 -4.34 -12.62
N ASN A 66 -13.19 -4.14 -12.06
CA ASN A 66 -13.38 -3.68 -10.68
C ASN A 66 -12.65 -2.37 -10.39
N ASN A 67 -12.49 -1.51 -11.39
CA ASN A 67 -11.80 -0.24 -11.24
C ASN A 67 -10.34 -0.38 -10.82
N ALA A 68 -9.75 -1.56 -11.03
CA ALA A 68 -8.40 -1.82 -10.55
C ALA A 68 -7.38 -0.82 -11.12
N ARG A 69 -7.48 -0.51 -12.42
CA ARG A 69 -6.55 0.42 -13.04
C ARG A 69 -6.67 1.82 -12.46
N SER A 70 -7.89 2.28 -12.21
CA SER A 70 -8.13 3.56 -11.57
C SER A 70 -7.57 3.59 -10.15
N LEU A 71 -7.81 2.51 -9.41
CA LEU A 71 -7.37 2.43 -8.02
C LEU A 71 -5.87 2.44 -7.89
N VAL A 72 -5.17 1.69 -8.75
CA VAL A 72 -3.72 1.57 -8.62
C VAL A 72 -3.02 2.92 -8.83
N ARG A 73 -3.66 3.82 -9.57
CA ARG A 73 -3.08 5.14 -9.82
C ARG A 73 -3.07 6.04 -8.59
N HIS A 74 -3.84 5.69 -7.57
CA HIS A 74 -3.87 6.44 -6.32
C HIS A 74 -2.71 6.07 -5.40
N ILE A 75 -1.96 5.03 -5.74
CA ILE A 75 -0.83 4.60 -4.93
C ILE A 75 0.42 5.35 -5.36
N ASP A 76 1.13 5.92 -4.38
CA ASP A 76 2.44 6.50 -4.61
C ASP A 76 3.44 5.35 -4.72
N ARG A 77 4.09 5.21 -5.86
CA ARG A 77 5.01 4.08 -6.08
C ARG A 77 6.18 4.07 -5.11
N ASP A 78 6.72 5.25 -4.81
CA ASP A 78 7.84 5.31 -3.88
C ASP A 78 7.44 4.83 -2.51
N GLU A 79 6.26 5.25 -2.04
CA GLU A 79 5.77 4.80 -0.75
C GLU A 79 5.50 3.31 -0.75
N LEU A 80 4.91 2.82 -1.83
CA LEU A 80 4.62 1.39 -1.93
C LEU A 80 5.91 0.58 -1.87
N LEU A 81 6.93 0.99 -2.61
CA LEU A 81 8.20 0.28 -2.60
C LEU A 81 8.84 0.26 -1.23
N GLN A 82 8.78 1.39 -0.50
CA GLN A 82 9.32 1.43 0.85
C GLN A 82 8.61 0.45 1.77
N VAL A 83 7.27 0.43 1.69
CA VAL A 83 6.49 -0.48 2.52
C VAL A 83 6.81 -1.92 2.19
N LEU A 84 6.91 -2.25 0.91
CA LEU A 84 7.19 -3.61 0.49
C LEU A 84 8.58 -4.07 0.95
N VAL A 85 9.58 -3.20 0.81
CA VAL A 85 10.93 -3.55 1.22
C VAL A 85 11.00 -3.74 2.73
N LYS A 86 10.38 -2.82 3.48
CA LYS A 86 10.35 -2.96 4.93
C LYS A 86 9.65 -4.23 5.35
N SER A 87 8.53 -4.52 4.71
CA SER A 87 7.76 -5.72 5.04
C SER A 87 8.57 -6.98 4.77
N TYR A 88 9.27 -7.00 3.64
CA TYR A 88 10.07 -8.16 3.28
C TYR A 88 11.22 -8.38 4.25
N LEU A 89 11.83 -7.30 4.71
CA LEU A 89 12.96 -7.39 5.63
C LEU A 89 12.53 -7.53 7.09
N GLY A 90 11.26 -7.30 7.38
CA GLY A 90 10.76 -7.33 8.75
C GLY A 90 11.17 -6.10 9.54
N ALA A 91 11.41 -5.01 8.86
CA ALA A 91 11.88 -3.78 9.50
C ALA A 91 10.73 -2.89 9.96
#